data_33f9e3bba7ea8794ddf9a99ea7d1bec5
#
_entry.id   33f9e3bba7ea8794ddf9a99ea7d1bec5
#
_cell.length_a   1.000
_cell.length_b   1.000
_cell.length_c   1.000
_cell.angle_alpha   90.00
_cell.angle_beta   90.00
_cell.angle_gamma   90.00
#
_symmetry.space_group_name_H-M   'P 1'
#
loop_
_entity.id
_entity.type
_entity.pdbx_description
1 polymer ?
#
loop_
_entity_poly.entity_id
_entity_poly.type
_entity_poly.pdbx_seq_one_letter_code
_entity_poly.pdbx_strand_id
1 'polypeptide(L)'
;MTTQKQLLDKLESAVNQRMEAPTNPYGGQCVSLIDNILQYQGLYKLNFSYVNAIDCLDRAANLGLKVTRFNGSNRPPVGVVFVSNCLPYHEFGHIGFVVAHNPDGTITTIEQNIDSNADALYNGGWTRKVIRSLSSDGTFSYVNWQAPAQQMLGWFELPFEDVKADIEITNLEDLKLMKEFILKNGKYGFGVFVGGKYIGLSDIGSVNSFKDTLGLPVVSLGNDDFKRFTEAHG
;
A
#
# COMPACT_ATOMS: atom_id res chain seq x y z
N MET A 1 4.81 -1.94 -12.40
CA MET A 1 4.54 -1.40 -11.04
C MET A 1 3.49 -2.29 -10.39
N THR A 2 3.40 -2.28 -9.08
CA THR A 2 2.44 -3.12 -8.33
C THR A 2 1.23 -2.29 -7.91
N THR A 3 0.11 -2.96 -7.62
CA THR A 3 -1.06 -2.33 -6.99
C THR A 3 -0.79 -2.08 -5.51
N GLN A 4 -1.57 -1.17 -4.89
CA GLN A 4 -1.50 -0.94 -3.44
C GLN A 4 -1.76 -2.25 -2.65
N LYS A 5 -2.70 -3.09 -3.10
CA LYS A 5 -2.98 -4.37 -2.46
C LYS A 5 -1.77 -5.29 -2.46
N GLN A 6 -1.09 -5.44 -3.59
CA GLN A 6 0.12 -6.27 -3.69
C GLN A 6 1.24 -5.75 -2.79
N LEU A 7 1.37 -4.41 -2.65
CA LEU A 7 2.29 -3.83 -1.67
C LEU A 7 1.92 -4.25 -0.24
N LEU A 8 0.65 -4.11 0.14
CA LEU A 8 0.19 -4.46 1.49
C LEU A 8 0.40 -5.94 1.80
N ASP A 9 0.08 -6.83 0.85
CA ASP A 9 0.32 -8.28 0.98
C ASP A 9 1.83 -8.58 1.15
N LYS A 10 2.69 -7.90 0.39
CA LYS A 10 4.15 -8.03 0.52
C LYS A 10 4.64 -7.56 1.89
N LEU A 11 4.15 -6.43 2.38
CA LEU A 11 4.48 -5.90 3.70
C LEU A 11 4.03 -6.85 4.81
N GLU A 12 2.82 -7.40 4.71
CA GLU A 12 2.30 -8.38 5.66
C GLU A 12 3.17 -9.63 5.72
N SER A 13 3.62 -10.13 4.57
CA SER A 13 4.55 -11.27 4.49
C SER A 13 5.94 -10.98 5.06
N ALA A 14 6.33 -9.71 5.15
CA ALA A 14 7.63 -9.30 5.70
C ALA A 14 7.64 -9.22 7.24
N VAL A 15 6.47 -9.24 7.88
CA VAL A 15 6.37 -9.16 9.36
C VAL A 15 7.15 -10.31 10.02
N ASN A 16 7.93 -9.96 11.05
CA ASN A 16 8.86 -10.86 11.74
C ASN A 16 10.02 -11.38 10.89
N GLN A 17 10.28 -10.75 9.74
CA GLN A 17 11.48 -10.99 8.95
C GLN A 17 12.42 -9.79 9.04
N ARG A 18 13.68 -10.01 8.74
CA ARG A 18 14.66 -8.95 8.55
C ARG A 18 14.72 -8.65 7.05
N MET A 19 14.24 -7.48 6.67
CA MET A 19 14.23 -7.04 5.28
C MET A 19 15.51 -6.28 4.96
N GLU A 20 16.26 -6.80 4.00
CA GLU A 20 17.49 -6.20 3.52
C GLU A 20 17.37 -5.88 2.03
N ALA A 21 18.15 -4.94 1.55
CA ALA A 21 18.24 -4.62 0.14
C ALA A 21 19.70 -4.61 -0.30
N PRO A 22 20.07 -5.23 -1.45
CA PRO A 22 21.46 -5.24 -1.93
C PRO A 22 22.05 -3.83 -2.13
N THR A 23 21.19 -2.84 -2.35
CA THR A 23 21.56 -1.43 -2.52
C THR A 23 21.75 -0.69 -1.19
N ASN A 24 21.41 -1.31 -0.05
CA ASN A 24 21.51 -0.70 1.27
C ASN A 24 22.48 -1.51 2.15
N PRO A 25 23.62 -0.94 2.53
CA PRO A 25 24.64 -1.65 3.31
C PRO A 25 24.31 -1.73 4.81
N TYR A 26 23.21 -1.13 5.26
CA TYR A 26 22.87 -0.99 6.68
C TYR A 26 22.00 -2.12 7.22
N GLY A 27 21.91 -3.25 6.52
CA GLY A 27 21.26 -4.48 7.01
C GLY A 27 19.81 -4.26 7.42
N GLY A 28 19.46 -4.60 8.66
CA GLY A 28 18.09 -4.51 9.18
C GLY A 28 17.63 -3.13 9.63
N GLN A 29 18.20 -2.02 9.16
CA GLN A 29 17.73 -0.67 9.47
C GLN A 29 16.38 -0.35 8.85
N CYS A 30 15.68 0.65 9.38
CA CYS A 30 14.33 1.03 8.91
C CYS A 30 14.32 1.41 7.41
N VAL A 31 15.34 2.10 6.91
CA VAL A 31 15.47 2.45 5.50
C VAL A 31 15.67 1.22 4.61
N SER A 32 16.27 0.13 5.13
CA SER A 32 16.45 -1.10 4.36
C SER A 32 15.12 -1.78 4.00
N LEU A 33 14.12 -1.70 4.87
CA LEU A 33 12.75 -2.13 4.54
C LEU A 33 12.21 -1.34 3.34
N ILE A 34 12.39 -0.03 3.35
CA ILE A 34 11.91 0.84 2.26
C ILE A 34 12.61 0.47 0.95
N ASP A 35 13.93 0.37 0.95
CA ASP A 35 14.71 -0.01 -0.24
C ASP A 35 14.34 -1.39 -0.77
N ASN A 36 14.07 -2.37 0.11
CA ASN A 36 13.59 -3.70 -0.29
C ASN A 36 12.26 -3.60 -1.05
N ILE A 37 11.31 -2.82 -0.51
CA ILE A 37 10.01 -2.62 -1.13
C ILE A 37 10.11 -1.85 -2.45
N LEU A 38 10.96 -0.82 -2.54
CA LEU A 38 11.21 -0.11 -3.79
C LEU A 38 11.74 -1.05 -4.88
N GLN A 39 12.64 -1.96 -4.53
CA GLN A 39 13.14 -2.97 -5.46
C GLN A 39 12.03 -3.95 -5.88
N TYR A 40 11.22 -4.41 -4.95
CA TYR A 40 10.08 -5.27 -5.24
C TYR A 40 9.10 -4.60 -6.24
N GLN A 41 8.90 -3.29 -6.14
CA GLN A 41 8.07 -2.53 -7.08
C GLN A 41 8.78 -2.18 -8.40
N GLY A 42 10.03 -2.56 -8.58
CA GLY A 42 10.82 -2.18 -9.75
C GLY A 42 11.27 -0.72 -9.76
N LEU A 43 11.27 -0.06 -8.61
CA LEU A 43 11.63 1.36 -8.44
C LEU A 43 13.10 1.53 -8.00
N TYR A 44 14.01 0.76 -8.56
CA TYR A 44 15.43 0.73 -8.18
C TYR A 44 16.10 2.12 -8.17
N LYS A 45 15.68 3.01 -9.05
CA LYS A 45 16.22 4.37 -9.14
C LYS A 45 15.83 5.26 -7.96
N LEU A 46 14.85 4.83 -7.17
CA LEU A 46 14.33 5.55 -6.00
C LEU A 46 14.90 5.01 -4.69
N ASN A 47 16.02 4.29 -4.71
CA ASN A 47 16.60 3.79 -3.48
C ASN A 47 17.06 4.93 -2.55
N PHE A 48 16.96 4.69 -1.26
CA PHE A 48 17.31 5.64 -0.19
C PHE A 48 18.62 5.26 0.52
N SER A 49 19.42 4.37 -0.07
CA SER A 49 20.72 3.96 0.48
C SER A 49 21.58 5.18 0.82
N TYR A 50 22.27 5.12 1.93
CA TYR A 50 23.12 6.20 2.47
C TYR A 50 22.38 7.48 2.89
N VAL A 51 21.04 7.42 3.05
CA VAL A 51 20.22 8.54 3.54
C VAL A 51 19.63 8.15 4.89
N ASN A 52 19.70 9.08 5.86
CA ASN A 52 19.00 8.91 7.13
C ASN A 52 17.49 8.96 6.92
N ALA A 53 16.73 8.27 7.76
CA ALA A 53 15.27 8.26 7.64
C ALA A 53 14.68 9.70 7.68
N ILE A 54 15.22 10.57 8.49
CA ILE A 54 14.78 11.96 8.62
C ILE A 54 14.87 12.75 7.31
N ASP A 55 15.80 12.40 6.44
CA ASP A 55 16.05 13.09 5.16
C ASP A 55 15.19 12.52 4.01
N CYS A 56 14.46 11.41 4.26
CA CYS A 56 13.76 10.67 3.20
C CYS A 56 12.60 11.48 2.59
N LEU A 57 11.97 12.42 3.29
CA LEU A 57 10.94 13.26 2.67
C LEU A 57 11.53 14.18 1.60
N ASP A 58 12.67 14.82 1.88
CA ASP A 58 13.34 15.68 0.91
C ASP A 58 13.93 14.86 -0.23
N ARG A 59 14.46 13.68 0.07
CA ARG A 59 14.92 12.75 -0.95
C ARG A 59 13.77 12.29 -1.87
N ALA A 60 12.62 11.94 -1.31
CA ALA A 60 11.43 11.55 -2.07
C ALA A 60 10.96 12.69 -3.00
N ALA A 61 10.89 13.91 -2.49
CA ALA A 61 10.54 15.10 -3.27
C ALA A 61 11.52 15.32 -4.44
N ASN A 62 12.82 15.22 -4.20
CA ASN A 62 13.86 15.37 -5.22
C ASN A 62 13.80 14.26 -6.29
N LEU A 63 13.23 13.11 -5.96
CA LEU A 63 12.98 12.00 -6.88
C LEU A 63 11.62 12.10 -7.59
N GLY A 64 10.87 13.19 -7.37
CA GLY A 64 9.59 13.46 -8.01
C GLY A 64 8.40 12.73 -7.39
N LEU A 65 8.54 12.14 -6.20
CA LEU A 65 7.42 11.54 -5.48
C LEU A 65 6.55 12.64 -4.83
N LYS A 66 5.26 12.36 -4.70
CA LYS A 66 4.35 13.26 -3.99
C LYS A 66 4.62 13.18 -2.50
N VAL A 67 5.04 14.29 -1.91
CA VAL A 67 5.33 14.43 -0.47
C VAL A 67 4.28 15.30 0.19
N THR A 68 3.79 14.88 1.35
CA THR A 68 2.89 15.64 2.21
C THR A 68 3.55 15.83 3.57
N ARG A 69 3.71 17.08 4.00
CA ARG A 69 4.18 17.41 5.34
C ARG A 69 3.01 17.35 6.32
N PHE A 70 3.27 16.84 7.53
CA PHE A 70 2.27 16.87 8.60
C PHE A 70 1.99 18.31 9.04
N ASN A 71 0.70 18.65 9.20
CA ASN A 71 0.24 20.01 9.50
C ASN A 71 -0.70 20.11 10.72
N GLY A 72 -0.76 19.04 11.53
CA GLY A 72 -1.63 18.96 12.72
C GLY A 72 -3.05 18.43 12.45
N SER A 73 -3.53 18.44 11.22
CA SER A 73 -4.90 18.01 10.88
C SER A 73 -4.96 16.88 9.85
N ASN A 74 -3.97 16.80 8.96
CA ASN A 74 -3.94 15.75 7.94
C ASN A 74 -3.52 14.40 8.52
N ARG A 75 -3.92 13.33 7.84
CA ARG A 75 -3.62 11.95 8.22
C ARG A 75 -2.94 11.22 7.06
N PRO A 76 -1.91 10.40 7.32
CA PRO A 76 -1.23 9.65 6.26
C PRO A 76 -2.18 8.58 5.69
N PRO A 77 -2.41 8.54 4.38
CA PRO A 77 -3.21 7.48 3.75
C PRO A 77 -2.60 6.09 3.93
N VAL A 78 -3.39 5.04 3.70
CA VAL A 78 -2.89 3.66 3.62
C VAL A 78 -2.01 3.50 2.37
N GLY A 79 -0.89 2.78 2.51
CA GLY A 79 0.08 2.52 1.44
C GLY A 79 1.19 3.56 1.30
N VAL A 80 1.17 4.64 2.10
CA VAL A 80 2.26 5.63 2.09
C VAL A 80 3.41 5.22 2.98
N VAL A 81 4.56 5.83 2.72
CA VAL A 81 5.75 5.75 3.59
C VAL A 81 5.77 6.98 4.48
N PHE A 82 5.66 6.80 5.78
CA PHE A 82 5.78 7.89 6.75
C PHE A 82 7.23 8.11 7.18
N VAL A 83 7.53 9.32 7.61
CA VAL A 83 8.82 9.71 8.20
C VAL A 83 8.55 10.46 9.50
N SER A 84 9.32 10.14 10.54
CA SER A 84 9.25 10.76 11.85
C SER A 84 10.62 11.15 12.38
N ASN A 85 10.63 12.17 13.24
CA ASN A 85 11.79 12.58 14.04
C ASN A 85 11.82 11.81 15.35
N CYS A 86 12.98 11.39 15.76
CA CYS A 86 13.21 10.59 16.97
C CYS A 86 13.93 11.35 18.10
N LEU A 87 14.10 12.67 17.97
CA LEU A 87 14.70 13.47 19.04
C LEU A 87 13.86 13.40 20.33
N PRO A 88 14.50 13.41 21.51
CA PRO A 88 15.94 13.58 21.76
C PRO A 88 16.76 12.27 21.76
N TYR A 89 16.20 11.14 21.34
CA TYR A 89 16.86 9.83 21.46
C TYR A 89 17.97 9.63 20.44
N HIS A 90 17.72 10.05 19.19
CA HIS A 90 18.71 10.07 18.10
C HIS A 90 18.26 11.01 16.96
N GLU A 91 19.20 11.44 16.16
CA GLU A 91 19.01 12.40 15.06
C GLU A 91 18.61 11.77 13.73
N PHE A 92 18.72 10.45 13.57
CA PHE A 92 18.57 9.75 12.29
C PHE A 92 17.11 9.66 11.81
N GLY A 93 16.13 9.89 12.71
CA GLY A 93 14.72 9.73 12.40
C GLY A 93 14.29 8.27 12.24
N HIS A 94 13.03 8.07 11.87
CA HIS A 94 12.45 6.75 11.62
C HIS A 94 11.51 6.78 10.42
N ILE A 95 11.31 5.62 9.78
CA ILE A 95 10.54 5.47 8.56
C ILE A 95 9.84 4.11 8.53
N GLY A 96 8.64 4.06 7.95
CA GLY A 96 7.86 2.83 7.81
C GLY A 96 6.64 3.04 6.93
N PHE A 97 5.79 2.02 6.84
CA PHE A 97 4.58 2.03 6.03
C PHE A 97 3.32 2.16 6.87
N VAL A 98 2.37 2.93 6.40
CA VAL A 98 0.98 2.92 6.91
C VAL A 98 0.21 1.82 6.18
N VAL A 99 -0.33 0.85 6.93
CA VAL A 99 -1.01 -0.31 6.31
C VAL A 99 -2.51 -0.38 6.63
N ALA A 100 -2.98 0.29 7.68
CA ALA A 100 -4.41 0.41 7.96
C ALA A 100 -4.75 1.61 8.83
N HIS A 101 -6.00 2.07 8.74
CA HIS A 101 -6.63 2.94 9.72
C HIS A 101 -7.60 2.12 10.57
N ASN A 102 -7.54 2.28 11.87
CA ASN A 102 -8.39 1.55 12.80
C ASN A 102 -9.64 2.37 13.17
N PRO A 103 -10.75 1.71 13.55
CA PRO A 103 -12.01 2.41 13.91
C PRO A 103 -11.87 3.36 15.11
N ASP A 104 -10.90 3.14 15.99
CA ASP A 104 -10.59 3.97 17.16
C ASP A 104 -9.72 5.21 16.82
N GLY A 105 -9.44 5.44 15.53
CA GLY A 105 -8.61 6.54 15.04
C GLY A 105 -7.11 6.29 15.13
N THR A 106 -6.68 5.12 15.58
CA THR A 106 -5.26 4.72 15.53
C THR A 106 -4.87 4.27 14.11
N ILE A 107 -3.58 4.10 13.90
CA ILE A 107 -2.99 3.73 12.60
C ILE A 107 -2.17 2.45 12.80
N THR A 108 -2.38 1.47 11.96
CA THR A 108 -1.49 0.30 11.91
C THR A 108 -0.35 0.57 10.94
N THR A 109 0.88 0.34 11.39
CA THR A 109 2.09 0.51 10.59
C THR A 109 2.89 -0.79 10.51
N ILE A 110 3.71 -0.92 9.47
CA ILE A 110 4.76 -1.93 9.37
C ILE A 110 6.09 -1.20 9.28
N GLU A 111 6.97 -1.50 10.23
CA GLU A 111 8.21 -0.78 10.48
C GLU A 111 9.35 -1.77 10.73
N GLN A 112 10.59 -1.36 10.54
CA GLN A 112 11.75 -2.20 10.84
C GLN A 112 12.67 -1.50 11.84
N ASN A 113 13.30 -2.29 12.70
CA ASN A 113 14.24 -1.83 13.72
C ASN A 113 13.62 -0.89 14.78
N ILE A 114 12.42 -1.24 15.26
CA ILE A 114 11.77 -0.54 16.39
C ILE A 114 12.05 -1.23 17.74
N ASP A 115 12.64 -2.39 17.72
CA ASP A 115 13.01 -3.19 18.89
C ASP A 115 14.32 -2.74 19.54
N SER A 116 14.78 -1.53 19.17
CA SER A 116 15.97 -0.86 19.74
C SER A 116 17.23 -1.74 19.71
N ASN A 117 17.35 -2.57 18.70
CA ASN A 117 18.53 -3.40 18.53
C ASN A 117 19.68 -2.55 17.99
N ALA A 118 20.62 -2.17 18.85
CA ALA A 118 21.81 -1.43 18.46
C ALA A 118 22.66 -2.18 17.40
N ASP A 119 22.48 -3.49 17.31
CA ASP A 119 23.17 -4.37 16.37
C ASP A 119 22.42 -4.60 15.05
N ALA A 120 21.42 -3.76 14.77
CA ALA A 120 20.59 -3.88 13.57
C ALA A 120 21.38 -3.88 12.25
N LEU A 121 22.60 -3.32 12.24
CA LEU A 121 23.54 -3.39 11.11
C LEU A 121 23.99 -4.83 10.80
N TYR A 122 24.13 -5.67 11.84
CA TYR A 122 24.72 -7.00 11.70
C TYR A 122 23.75 -8.13 12.06
N ASN A 123 22.99 -8.01 13.14
CA ASN A 123 22.26 -9.13 13.75
C ASN A 123 20.80 -8.87 14.09
N GLY A 124 20.28 -7.67 13.87
CA GLY A 124 18.94 -7.32 14.35
C GLY A 124 18.12 -6.56 13.33
N GLY A 125 17.12 -5.85 13.82
CA GLY A 125 16.25 -5.04 12.99
C GLY A 125 15.18 -5.87 12.29
N TRP A 126 14.25 -6.41 13.07
CA TRP A 126 13.11 -7.16 12.54
C TRP A 126 11.99 -6.23 12.12
N THR A 127 11.29 -6.60 11.07
CA THR A 127 10.06 -5.94 10.64
C THR A 127 8.95 -6.29 11.63
N ARG A 128 8.22 -5.25 12.09
CA ARG A 128 7.15 -5.37 13.07
C ARG A 128 5.88 -4.69 12.57
N LYS A 129 4.75 -5.29 12.89
CA LYS A 129 3.43 -4.68 12.71
C LYS A 129 2.96 -4.12 14.04
N VAL A 130 2.74 -2.82 14.11
CA VAL A 130 2.43 -2.10 15.36
C VAL A 130 1.28 -1.13 15.17
N ILE A 131 0.68 -0.72 16.28
CA ILE A 131 -0.41 0.26 16.33
C ILE A 131 0.17 1.57 16.86
N ARG A 132 -0.12 2.67 16.16
CA ARG A 132 0.33 4.02 16.46
C ARG A 132 -0.85 4.96 16.66
N SER A 133 -0.74 5.88 17.60
CA SER A 133 -1.61 7.06 17.72
C SER A 133 -0.90 8.28 17.16
N LEU A 134 -1.64 9.15 16.49
CA LEU A 134 -1.14 10.43 15.95
C LEU A 134 -2.01 11.55 16.48
N SER A 135 -1.43 12.42 17.30
CA SER A 135 -2.09 13.61 17.85
C SER A 135 -1.89 14.83 16.96
N SER A 136 -2.65 15.88 17.21
CA SER A 136 -2.62 17.11 16.41
C SER A 136 -1.30 17.90 16.53
N ASP A 137 -0.56 17.71 17.63
CA ASP A 137 0.80 18.28 17.78
C ASP A 137 1.88 17.48 17.06
N GLY A 138 1.50 16.39 16.38
CA GLY A 138 2.40 15.51 15.65
C GLY A 138 3.01 14.39 16.47
N THR A 139 2.69 14.29 17.76
CA THR A 139 3.17 13.17 18.59
C THR A 139 2.67 11.85 18.02
N PHE A 140 3.60 10.97 17.65
CA PHE A 140 3.36 9.69 17.01
C PHE A 140 3.84 8.56 17.92
N SER A 141 2.92 8.08 18.77
CA SER A 141 3.21 7.15 19.86
C SER A 141 2.84 5.72 19.51
N TYR A 142 3.58 4.77 20.04
CA TYR A 142 3.22 3.36 20.01
C TYR A 142 2.10 3.07 21.02
N VAL A 143 1.11 2.30 20.61
CA VAL A 143 -0.01 1.86 21.48
C VAL A 143 0.25 0.47 22.05
N ASN A 144 0.73 -0.44 21.21
CA ASN A 144 0.97 -1.85 21.57
C ASN A 144 2.46 -2.24 21.59
N TRP A 145 3.37 -1.26 21.70
CA TRP A 145 4.80 -1.47 21.72
C TRP A 145 5.49 -0.50 22.69
N GLN A 146 6.51 -0.94 23.37
CA GLN A 146 7.27 -0.09 24.29
C GLN A 146 8.45 0.55 23.57
N ALA A 147 8.24 1.73 23.06
CA ALA A 147 9.28 2.57 22.49
C ALA A 147 8.95 4.06 22.72
N PRO A 148 9.94 4.94 22.66
CA PRO A 148 9.71 6.37 22.78
C PRO A 148 8.76 6.92 21.71
N ALA A 149 7.93 7.90 22.07
CA ALA A 149 7.16 8.65 21.12
C ALA A 149 8.07 9.38 20.13
N GLN A 150 7.62 9.51 18.91
CA GLN A 150 8.29 10.20 17.83
C GLN A 150 7.47 11.43 17.39
N GLN A 151 8.02 12.26 16.54
CA GLN A 151 7.31 13.39 15.96
C GLN A 151 7.07 13.14 14.47
N MET A 152 5.81 13.07 14.04
CA MET A 152 5.46 12.91 12.63
C MET A 152 5.96 14.13 11.83
N LEU A 153 6.75 13.89 10.79
CA LEU A 153 7.20 14.93 9.87
C LEU A 153 6.31 14.98 8.60
N GLY A 154 5.81 13.84 8.18
CA GLY A 154 5.01 13.71 6.98
C GLY A 154 5.13 12.33 6.34
N TRP A 155 4.76 12.25 5.07
CA TRP A 155 4.82 11.01 4.31
C TRP A 155 4.99 11.28 2.82
N PHE A 156 5.36 10.24 2.07
CA PHE A 156 5.36 10.27 0.62
C PHE A 156 4.61 9.09 0.03
N GLU A 157 4.04 9.30 -1.15
CA GLU A 157 3.27 8.31 -1.89
C GLU A 157 4.18 7.54 -2.84
N LEU A 158 4.02 6.21 -2.90
CA LEU A 158 4.63 5.40 -3.95
C LEU A 158 3.69 5.37 -5.16
N PRO A 159 4.23 5.31 -6.38
CA PRO A 159 3.40 5.15 -7.57
C PRO A 159 2.85 3.72 -7.59
N PHE A 160 1.52 3.62 -7.54
CA PHE A 160 0.81 2.38 -7.78
C PHE A 160 0.27 2.35 -9.20
N GLU A 161 0.11 1.16 -9.74
CA GLU A 161 -0.77 1.00 -10.89
C GLU A 161 -2.18 1.31 -10.43
N ASP A 162 -2.83 2.19 -11.17
CA ASP A 162 -4.26 2.38 -10.97
C ASP A 162 -4.92 1.01 -11.14
N VAL A 163 -5.52 0.50 -10.06
CA VAL A 163 -6.54 -0.52 -10.20
C VAL A 163 -7.56 0.13 -11.10
N LYS A 164 -7.70 -0.36 -12.34
CA LYS A 164 -8.69 0.21 -13.25
C LYS A 164 -9.97 0.33 -12.45
N ALA A 165 -10.41 1.58 -12.24
CA ALA A 165 -11.61 1.87 -11.48
C ALA A 165 -12.78 1.05 -12.05
N ASP A 166 -13.71 0.65 -11.20
CA ASP A 166 -14.94 0.04 -11.67
C ASP A 166 -15.53 0.99 -12.74
N ILE A 167 -15.61 0.53 -13.96
CA ILE A 167 -16.11 1.33 -15.07
C ILE A 167 -17.64 1.27 -15.00
N GLU A 168 -18.26 2.40 -14.69
CA GLU A 168 -19.71 2.52 -14.82
C GLU A 168 -20.04 2.74 -16.31
N ILE A 169 -20.56 1.68 -16.95
CA ILE A 169 -20.97 1.73 -18.35
C ILE A 169 -22.47 1.97 -18.39
N THR A 170 -22.85 3.10 -18.98
CA THR A 170 -24.23 3.51 -19.19
C THR A 170 -24.79 3.04 -20.55
N ASN A 171 -23.94 2.53 -21.43
CA ASN A 171 -24.32 2.05 -22.75
C ASN A 171 -23.65 0.72 -23.09
N LEU A 172 -24.45 -0.28 -23.48
CA LEU A 172 -24.01 -1.61 -23.91
C LEU A 172 -23.03 -1.60 -25.12
N GLU A 173 -23.08 -0.56 -25.96
CA GLU A 173 -22.15 -0.46 -27.10
C GLU A 173 -20.70 -0.29 -26.64
N ASP A 174 -20.47 0.36 -25.52
CA ASP A 174 -19.13 0.54 -24.96
C ASP A 174 -18.51 -0.79 -24.51
N LEU A 175 -19.33 -1.77 -24.08
CA LEU A 175 -18.88 -3.12 -23.74
C LEU A 175 -18.36 -3.90 -24.94
N LYS A 176 -18.88 -3.66 -26.15
CA LYS A 176 -18.45 -4.34 -27.38
C LYS A 176 -16.99 -4.06 -27.71
N LEU A 177 -16.44 -2.95 -27.22
CA LEU A 177 -15.04 -2.57 -27.41
C LEU A 177 -14.10 -3.27 -26.41
N MET A 178 -14.64 -3.85 -25.34
CA MET A 178 -13.85 -4.51 -24.31
C MET A 178 -13.76 -6.01 -24.62
N LYS A 179 -12.53 -6.52 -24.64
CA LYS A 179 -12.27 -7.94 -24.91
C LYS A 179 -12.47 -8.82 -23.66
N GLU A 180 -12.16 -8.28 -22.51
CA GLU A 180 -12.17 -9.00 -21.23
C GLU A 180 -12.52 -8.05 -20.09
N PHE A 181 -13.43 -8.44 -19.21
CA PHE A 181 -13.84 -7.67 -18.04
C PHE A 181 -14.63 -8.52 -17.05
N ILE A 182 -14.74 -8.02 -15.82
CA ILE A 182 -15.63 -8.59 -14.80
C ILE A 182 -16.94 -7.81 -14.84
N LEU A 183 -18.05 -8.52 -15.03
CA LEU A 183 -19.38 -7.93 -15.01
C LEU A 183 -20.00 -8.07 -13.62
N LYS A 184 -20.55 -6.98 -13.10
CA LYS A 184 -21.15 -6.92 -11.77
C LYS A 184 -22.54 -6.29 -11.83
N ASN A 185 -23.49 -6.92 -11.13
CA ASN A 185 -24.81 -6.35 -10.89
C ASN A 185 -25.27 -6.68 -9.46
N GLY A 186 -25.75 -5.69 -8.73
CA GLY A 186 -26.15 -5.87 -7.34
C GLY A 186 -27.33 -6.83 -7.10
N LYS A 187 -28.14 -7.09 -8.13
CA LYS A 187 -29.31 -7.98 -8.07
C LYS A 187 -29.04 -9.36 -8.64
N TYR A 188 -28.30 -9.46 -9.75
CA TYR A 188 -28.15 -10.68 -10.53
C TYR A 188 -26.79 -11.35 -10.35
N GLY A 189 -25.86 -10.73 -9.62
CA GLY A 189 -24.57 -11.32 -9.27
C GLY A 189 -23.39 -10.83 -10.11
N PHE A 190 -22.46 -11.74 -10.38
CA PHE A 190 -21.17 -11.40 -10.99
C PHE A 190 -20.80 -12.43 -12.05
N GLY A 191 -19.92 -12.04 -12.96
CA GLY A 191 -19.31 -12.98 -13.90
C GLY A 191 -18.10 -12.37 -14.59
N VAL A 192 -17.38 -13.20 -15.31
CA VAL A 192 -16.23 -12.80 -16.13
C VAL A 192 -16.61 -12.94 -17.61
N PHE A 193 -16.32 -11.92 -18.39
CA PHE A 193 -16.39 -11.99 -19.84
C PHE A 193 -14.99 -12.14 -20.40
N VAL A 194 -14.73 -13.27 -21.04
CA VAL A 194 -13.42 -13.62 -21.62
C VAL A 194 -13.65 -14.41 -22.91
N GLY A 195 -12.92 -14.05 -23.97
CA GLY A 195 -12.98 -14.77 -25.22
C GLY A 195 -14.37 -14.78 -25.87
N GLY A 196 -15.18 -13.74 -25.65
CA GLY A 196 -16.51 -13.61 -26.20
C GLY A 196 -17.62 -14.39 -25.45
N LYS A 197 -17.29 -14.97 -24.28
CA LYS A 197 -18.23 -15.71 -23.45
C LYS A 197 -18.33 -15.12 -22.04
N TYR A 198 -19.56 -15.13 -21.51
CA TYR A 198 -19.83 -14.80 -20.12
C TYR A 198 -19.81 -16.07 -19.26
N ILE A 199 -19.10 -16.02 -18.16
CA ILE A 199 -19.00 -17.09 -17.16
C ILE A 199 -19.49 -16.53 -15.83
N GLY A 200 -20.61 -16.99 -15.33
CA GLY A 200 -21.14 -16.60 -14.03
C GLY A 200 -20.22 -17.03 -12.87
N LEU A 201 -20.05 -16.20 -11.87
CA LEU A 201 -19.29 -16.49 -10.66
C LEU A 201 -20.23 -16.63 -9.46
N SER A 202 -19.93 -17.58 -8.58
CA SER A 202 -20.80 -17.93 -7.45
C SER A 202 -20.68 -17.00 -6.26
N ASP A 203 -19.57 -16.27 -6.12
CA ASP A 203 -19.27 -15.46 -4.93
C ASP A 203 -18.34 -14.29 -5.23
N ILE A 204 -18.35 -13.31 -4.30
CA ILE A 204 -17.52 -12.10 -4.41
C ILE A 204 -16.01 -12.39 -4.23
N GLY A 205 -15.65 -13.46 -3.55
CA GLY A 205 -14.26 -13.88 -3.40
C GLY A 205 -13.65 -14.27 -4.75
N SER A 206 -14.42 -15.01 -5.56
CA SER A 206 -14.05 -15.34 -6.95
C SER A 206 -13.87 -14.07 -7.79
N VAL A 207 -14.76 -13.08 -7.68
CA VAL A 207 -14.63 -11.78 -8.37
C VAL A 207 -13.34 -11.10 -8.02
N ASN A 208 -13.04 -10.99 -6.72
CA ASN A 208 -11.81 -10.33 -6.24
C ASN A 208 -10.57 -11.10 -6.71
N SER A 209 -10.61 -12.42 -6.69
CA SER A 209 -9.51 -13.26 -7.20
C SER A 209 -9.22 -12.99 -8.68
N PHE A 210 -10.24 -12.91 -9.52
CA PHE A 210 -10.08 -12.59 -10.95
C PHE A 210 -9.58 -11.15 -11.16
N LYS A 211 -10.13 -10.19 -10.42
CA LYS A 211 -9.69 -8.80 -10.47
C LYS A 211 -8.20 -8.69 -10.11
N ASP A 212 -7.80 -9.31 -9.00
CA ASP A 212 -6.44 -9.21 -8.48
C ASP A 212 -5.41 -10.02 -9.30
N THR A 213 -5.83 -11.19 -9.85
CA THR A 213 -4.92 -12.08 -10.58
C THR A 213 -4.75 -11.68 -12.04
N LEU A 214 -5.84 -11.27 -12.71
CA LEU A 214 -5.83 -10.97 -14.14
C LEU A 214 -5.85 -9.46 -14.44
N GLY A 215 -6.03 -8.61 -13.45
CA GLY A 215 -6.09 -7.14 -13.63
C GLY A 215 -7.29 -6.72 -14.50
N LEU A 216 -8.37 -7.51 -14.52
CA LEU A 216 -9.53 -7.20 -15.34
C LEU A 216 -10.33 -6.03 -14.77
N PRO A 217 -10.80 -5.08 -15.61
CA PRO A 217 -11.70 -4.02 -15.17
C PRO A 217 -13.03 -4.61 -14.70
N VAL A 218 -13.60 -4.05 -13.64
CA VAL A 218 -14.94 -4.38 -13.17
C VAL A 218 -15.92 -3.40 -13.80
N VAL A 219 -16.93 -3.95 -14.46
CA VAL A 219 -17.99 -3.18 -15.12
C VAL A 219 -19.30 -3.40 -14.37
N SER A 220 -19.94 -2.30 -13.96
CA SER A 220 -21.28 -2.34 -13.34
C SER A 220 -22.34 -2.01 -14.37
N LEU A 221 -23.36 -2.87 -14.48
CA LEU A 221 -24.52 -2.64 -15.35
C LEU A 221 -25.79 -2.52 -14.55
N GLY A 222 -26.75 -1.72 -15.06
CA GLY A 222 -28.12 -1.75 -14.63
C GLY A 222 -28.77 -3.14 -14.83
N ASN A 223 -29.89 -3.38 -14.13
CA ASN A 223 -30.53 -4.71 -14.13
C ASN A 223 -30.90 -5.21 -15.53
N ASP A 224 -31.50 -4.34 -16.35
CA ASP A 224 -31.97 -4.72 -17.69
C ASP A 224 -30.82 -4.96 -18.65
N ASP A 225 -29.77 -4.15 -18.56
CA ASP A 225 -28.59 -4.27 -19.41
C ASP A 225 -27.75 -5.49 -19.04
N PHE A 226 -27.62 -5.80 -17.74
CA PHE A 226 -26.98 -7.02 -17.27
C PHE A 226 -27.67 -8.26 -17.81
N LYS A 227 -29.01 -8.30 -17.73
CA LYS A 227 -29.81 -9.41 -18.23
C LYS A 227 -29.65 -9.59 -19.74
N ARG A 228 -29.79 -8.50 -20.53
CA ARG A 228 -29.58 -8.54 -21.98
C ARG A 228 -28.19 -9.01 -22.37
N PHE A 229 -27.16 -8.54 -21.65
CA PHE A 229 -25.79 -8.94 -21.93
C PHE A 229 -25.57 -10.44 -21.65
N THR A 230 -26.02 -10.95 -20.50
CA THR A 230 -25.84 -12.34 -20.13
C THR A 230 -26.66 -13.31 -21.00
N GLU A 231 -27.86 -12.92 -21.46
CA GLU A 231 -28.64 -13.70 -22.42
C GLU A 231 -28.02 -13.79 -23.83
N ALA A 232 -27.27 -12.74 -24.21
CA ALA A 232 -26.60 -12.71 -25.51
C ALA A 232 -25.26 -13.46 -25.55
N HIS A 233 -24.62 -13.70 -24.39
CA HIS A 233 -23.24 -14.21 -24.30
C HIS A 233 -23.07 -15.39 -23.34
N GLY A 234 -24.15 -15.88 -22.73
CA GLY A 234 -24.15 -17.02 -21.79
C GLY A 234 -24.24 -18.38 -22.45
#